data_fa8bb1d7efca1aa38280206ce374a377
#
_entry.id   fa8bb1d7efca1aa38280206ce374a377
#
_cell.length_a   1.000
_cell.length_b   1.000
_cell.length_c   1.000
_cell.angle_alpha   90.00
_cell.angle_beta   90.00
_cell.angle_gamma   90.00
#
_symmetry.space_group_name_H-M   'P 1'
#
loop_
_entity.id
_entity.type
_entity.pdbx_description
1 polymer ?
#
loop_
_entity_poly.entity_id
_entity_poly.type
_entity_poly.pdbx_seq_one_letter_code
_entity_poly.pdbx_strand_id
1 'polypeptide(L)'
;DVKAREILDSRGNPTVEVDIYLACGVMGRAAVPSGASTGKREALELRDKRSKRFGGKGVTKAVKNVLTVIAPAIMGLDAANQIALDHCMIKLDGTANKAKLGANAILGVSMAVARAAARAYEMPLYRYLGGINARNLPVPMMNIINGGAHAANNLDIQEFMIIPFGAKSIAQAVQMGAETF
;
A
#
# COMPACT_ATOMS: atom_id res chain seq x y z
N ASP A 1 17.01 6.43 9.36
CA ASP A 1 16.33 7.69 9.02
C ASP A 1 15.03 7.39 8.30
N VAL A 2 14.05 8.26 8.45
CA VAL A 2 12.72 8.16 7.82
C VAL A 2 12.44 9.47 7.09
N LYS A 3 12.11 9.37 5.80
CA LYS A 3 11.63 10.50 5.00
C LYS A 3 10.24 10.19 4.47
N ALA A 4 9.38 11.20 4.40
CA ALA A 4 8.05 11.06 3.84
C ALA A 4 7.70 12.29 3.02
N ARG A 5 6.91 12.09 1.97
CA ARG A 5 6.44 13.15 1.09
C ARG A 5 5.07 12.85 0.51
N GLU A 6 4.43 13.88 0.03
CA GLU A 6 3.25 13.77 -0.80
C GLU A 6 3.69 13.62 -2.26
N ILE A 7 3.15 12.64 -2.97
CA ILE A 7 3.29 12.42 -4.41
C ILE A 7 1.91 12.33 -5.05
N LEU A 8 1.83 12.29 -6.37
CA LEU A 8 0.56 12.12 -7.08
C LEU A 8 0.41 10.67 -7.58
N ASP A 9 -0.79 10.13 -7.44
CA ASP A 9 -1.18 8.85 -8.02
C ASP A 9 -1.49 8.99 -9.53
N SER A 10 -1.82 7.87 -10.20
CA SER A 10 -2.14 7.85 -11.64
C SER A 10 -3.38 8.66 -12.02
N ARG A 11 -4.20 9.05 -11.03
CA ARG A 11 -5.39 9.89 -11.21
C ARG A 11 -5.17 11.35 -10.84
N GLY A 12 -3.92 11.72 -10.49
CA GLY A 12 -3.55 13.06 -10.05
C GLY A 12 -3.97 13.39 -8.61
N ASN A 13 -4.37 12.39 -7.81
CA ASN A 13 -4.67 12.61 -6.39
C ASN A 13 -3.42 12.42 -5.53
N PRO A 14 -3.26 13.24 -4.48
CA PRO A 14 -2.14 13.08 -3.55
C PRO A 14 -2.15 11.73 -2.84
N THR A 15 -0.97 11.15 -2.65
CA THR A 15 -0.74 9.99 -1.80
C THR A 15 0.59 10.10 -1.05
N VAL A 16 0.79 9.22 -0.05
CA VAL A 16 1.99 9.21 0.80
C VAL A 16 3.05 8.32 0.18
N GLU A 17 4.28 8.83 0.09
CA GLU A 17 5.48 8.03 -0.18
C GLU A 17 6.42 8.12 1.00
N VAL A 18 7.00 6.99 1.41
CA VAL A 18 7.93 6.87 2.54
C VAL A 18 9.23 6.23 2.09
N ASP A 19 10.35 6.79 2.55
CA ASP A 19 11.68 6.18 2.48
C ASP A 19 12.15 5.82 3.88
N ILE A 20 12.64 4.60 4.05
CA ILE A 20 13.30 4.11 5.26
C ILE A 20 14.77 3.85 4.93
N TYR A 21 15.66 4.44 5.71
CA TYR A 21 17.11 4.22 5.62
C TYR A 21 17.58 3.43 6.82
N LEU A 22 18.18 2.28 6.60
CA LEU A 22 18.75 1.42 7.63
C LEU A 22 20.17 1.87 7.99
N ALA A 23 20.64 1.48 9.17
CA ALA A 23 22.00 1.80 9.64
C ALA A 23 23.09 1.23 8.70
N CYS A 24 22.81 0.14 7.99
CA CYS A 24 23.71 -0.44 6.98
C CYS A 24 23.75 0.34 5.65
N GLY A 25 23.05 1.48 5.52
CA GLY A 25 23.02 2.30 4.32
C GLY A 25 21.97 1.89 3.27
N VAL A 26 21.27 0.78 3.48
CA VAL A 26 20.23 0.32 2.57
C VAL A 26 18.95 1.14 2.73
N MET A 27 18.28 1.43 1.63
CA MET A 27 17.02 2.19 1.59
C MET A 27 15.87 1.36 1.02
N GLY A 28 14.71 1.44 1.65
CA GLY A 28 13.43 0.94 1.15
C GLY A 28 12.46 2.08 0.91
N ARG A 29 11.76 2.06 -0.22
CA ARG A 29 10.74 3.07 -0.60
C ARG A 29 9.39 2.41 -0.84
N ALA A 30 8.32 3.03 -0.37
CA ALA A 30 6.96 2.62 -0.67
C ALA A 30 6.05 3.82 -0.88
N ALA A 31 5.23 3.76 -1.93
CA ALA A 31 4.10 4.64 -2.16
C ALA A 31 2.82 3.90 -1.76
N VAL A 32 1.91 4.59 -1.07
CA VAL A 32 0.68 3.97 -0.56
C VAL A 32 -0.38 3.95 -1.65
N PRO A 33 -0.93 2.79 -2.01
CA PRO A 33 -2.05 2.74 -2.95
C PRO A 33 -3.32 3.33 -2.31
N SER A 34 -4.14 4.01 -3.11
CA SER A 34 -5.43 4.57 -2.70
C SER A 34 -6.55 3.93 -3.51
N GLY A 35 -7.58 3.41 -2.83
CA GLY A 35 -8.75 2.84 -3.46
C GLY A 35 -9.69 3.90 -4.05
N ALA A 36 -10.55 3.50 -4.97
CA ALA A 36 -11.61 4.36 -5.53
C ALA A 36 -12.85 4.37 -4.65
N SER A 37 -13.13 3.29 -3.95
CA SER A 37 -14.26 3.12 -3.02
C SER A 37 -13.74 2.76 -1.63
N THR A 38 -14.56 2.98 -0.60
CA THR A 38 -14.23 2.67 0.78
C THR A 38 -15.35 1.88 1.44
N GLY A 39 -15.01 0.82 2.16
CA GLY A 39 -15.93 0.05 2.99
C GLY A 39 -16.12 0.68 4.38
N LYS A 40 -17.26 0.43 5.01
CA LYS A 40 -17.56 0.94 6.37
C LYS A 40 -16.60 0.44 7.46
N ARG A 41 -15.92 -0.67 7.24
CA ARG A 41 -15.02 -1.32 8.19
C ARG A 41 -13.54 -1.17 7.84
N GLU A 42 -13.22 -0.43 6.79
CA GLU A 42 -11.85 -0.18 6.39
C GLU A 42 -11.12 0.76 7.36
N ALA A 43 -9.81 0.59 7.45
CA ALA A 43 -8.97 1.53 8.15
C ALA A 43 -8.98 2.89 7.43
N LEU A 44 -8.93 3.98 8.19
CA LEU A 44 -9.13 5.32 7.66
C LEU A 44 -7.88 5.83 6.95
N GLU A 45 -8.01 6.13 5.67
CA GLU A 45 -7.03 6.92 4.93
C GLU A 45 -7.13 8.39 5.37
N LEU A 46 -6.07 8.91 6.00
CA LEU A 46 -6.07 10.27 6.52
C LEU A 46 -5.87 11.28 5.40
N ARG A 47 -6.90 12.12 5.17
CA ARG A 47 -6.93 13.18 4.17
C ARG A 47 -7.12 14.55 4.82
N ASP A 48 -6.62 15.61 4.17
CA ASP A 48 -6.68 17.00 4.63
C ASP A 48 -8.03 17.66 4.30
N LYS A 49 -9.15 17.04 4.71
CA LYS A 49 -10.53 17.40 4.32
C LYS A 49 -10.89 18.88 4.50
N ARG A 50 -10.23 19.60 5.42
CA ARG A 50 -10.47 21.03 5.68
C ARG A 50 -9.65 21.97 4.79
N SER A 51 -8.73 21.44 4.01
CA SER A 51 -7.88 22.20 3.09
C SER A 51 -8.57 22.34 1.73
N LYS A 52 -8.44 23.50 1.10
CA LYS A 52 -8.86 23.69 -0.30
C LYS A 52 -7.89 23.02 -1.29
N ARG A 53 -6.69 22.70 -0.84
CA ARG A 53 -5.65 22.08 -1.66
C ARG A 53 -6.10 20.69 -2.10
N PHE A 54 -6.02 20.40 -3.41
CA PHE A 54 -6.50 19.17 -4.04
C PHE A 54 -7.97 18.81 -3.68
N GLY A 55 -8.83 19.83 -3.49
CA GLY A 55 -10.22 19.59 -3.09
C GLY A 55 -10.39 18.81 -1.78
N GLY A 56 -9.47 18.99 -0.83
CA GLY A 56 -9.47 18.26 0.45
C GLY A 56 -8.84 16.85 0.42
N LYS A 57 -8.27 16.46 -0.73
CA LYS A 57 -7.63 15.13 -0.89
C LYS A 57 -6.15 15.11 -0.51
N GLY A 58 -5.56 16.23 -0.06
CA GLY A 58 -4.18 16.30 0.41
C GLY A 58 -3.87 15.29 1.53
N VAL A 59 -2.59 14.93 1.69
CA VAL A 59 -2.12 13.95 2.70
C VAL A 59 -1.02 14.53 3.58
N THR A 60 -0.92 15.86 3.69
CA THR A 60 0.16 16.52 4.45
C THR A 60 0.13 16.19 5.93
N LYS A 61 -1.06 15.95 6.52
CA LYS A 61 -1.19 15.47 7.90
C LYS A 61 -0.61 14.06 8.07
N ALA A 62 -0.89 13.16 7.15
CA ALA A 62 -0.34 11.81 7.18
C ALA A 62 1.19 11.86 7.05
N VAL A 63 1.73 12.64 6.13
CA VAL A 63 3.18 12.89 6.00
C VAL A 63 3.76 13.43 7.30
N LYS A 64 3.13 14.44 7.90
CA LYS A 64 3.57 14.98 9.20
C LYS A 64 3.58 13.91 10.28
N ASN A 65 2.53 13.09 10.36
CA ASN A 65 2.45 11.99 11.34
C ASN A 65 3.59 10.97 11.16
N VAL A 66 3.96 10.65 9.91
CA VAL A 66 5.14 9.81 9.65
C VAL A 66 6.39 10.45 10.24
N LEU A 67 6.65 11.71 9.93
CA LEU A 67 7.91 12.39 10.28
C LEU A 67 8.03 12.73 11.77
N THR A 68 6.91 13.12 12.42
CA THR A 68 6.97 13.69 13.79
C THR A 68 6.49 12.73 14.87
N VAL A 69 5.76 11.66 14.52
CA VAL A 69 5.19 10.72 15.49
C VAL A 69 5.71 9.31 15.27
N ILE A 70 5.59 8.79 14.04
CA ILE A 70 6.00 7.41 13.76
C ILE A 70 7.52 7.30 13.73
N ALA A 71 8.22 8.15 12.98
CA ALA A 71 9.67 8.08 12.82
C ALA A 71 10.43 8.03 14.18
N PRO A 72 10.18 8.94 15.13
CA PRO A 72 10.85 8.86 16.44
C PRO A 72 10.55 7.59 17.22
N ALA A 73 9.36 7.02 17.07
CA ALA A 73 8.93 5.83 17.81
C ALA A 73 9.55 4.52 17.27
N ILE A 74 9.87 4.47 15.98
CA ILE A 74 10.46 3.28 15.34
C ILE A 74 11.97 3.35 15.20
N MET A 75 12.56 4.51 15.44
CA MET A 75 14.01 4.69 15.35
C MET A 75 14.73 3.73 16.31
N GLY A 76 15.72 3.00 15.78
CA GLY A 76 16.48 2.00 16.55
C GLY A 76 15.81 0.63 16.68
N LEU A 77 14.59 0.45 16.17
CA LEU A 77 13.98 -0.88 16.10
C LEU A 77 14.63 -1.72 14.99
N ASP A 78 14.62 -3.04 15.19
CA ASP A 78 15.10 -3.98 14.17
C ASP A 78 14.13 -4.05 12.99
N ALA A 79 14.58 -3.65 11.82
CA ALA A 79 13.79 -3.67 10.58
C ALA A 79 13.40 -5.09 10.13
N ALA A 80 14.09 -6.12 10.59
CA ALA A 80 13.73 -7.52 10.32
C ALA A 80 12.54 -7.99 11.17
N ASN A 81 12.25 -7.32 12.28
CA ASN A 81 11.11 -7.65 13.13
C ASN A 81 9.86 -6.84 12.73
N GLN A 82 9.32 -7.15 11.54
CA GLN A 82 8.14 -6.49 10.98
C GLN A 82 6.96 -6.47 11.95
N ILE A 83 6.72 -7.59 12.65
CA ILE A 83 5.58 -7.73 13.58
C ILE A 83 5.69 -6.73 14.73
N ALA A 84 6.86 -6.62 15.36
CA ALA A 84 7.06 -5.68 16.46
C ALA A 84 6.92 -4.23 16.00
N LEU A 85 7.40 -3.92 14.80
CA LEU A 85 7.33 -2.60 14.19
C LEU A 85 5.90 -2.19 13.87
N ASP A 86 5.13 -3.08 13.24
CA ASP A 86 3.73 -2.85 12.92
C ASP A 86 2.88 -2.70 14.20
N HIS A 87 3.10 -3.54 15.21
CA HIS A 87 2.43 -3.42 16.51
C HIS A 87 2.79 -2.11 17.22
N CYS A 88 4.04 -1.65 17.14
CA CYS A 88 4.44 -0.34 17.67
C CYS A 88 3.59 0.78 17.05
N MET A 89 3.46 0.82 15.74
CA MET A 89 2.67 1.84 15.03
C MET A 89 1.16 1.73 15.33
N ILE A 90 0.62 0.52 15.39
CA ILE A 90 -0.78 0.28 15.73
C ILE A 90 -1.09 0.76 17.16
N LYS A 91 -0.22 0.45 18.11
CA LYS A 91 -0.33 0.91 19.50
C LYS A 91 -0.21 2.44 19.61
N LEU A 92 0.67 3.04 18.83
CA LEU A 92 0.87 4.49 18.79
C LEU A 92 -0.36 5.23 18.25
N ASP A 93 -1.05 4.65 17.27
CA ASP A 93 -2.36 5.13 16.78
C ASP A 93 -3.43 4.97 17.86
N GLY A 94 -3.58 3.79 18.43
CA GLY A 94 -4.49 3.48 19.54
C GLY A 94 -5.98 3.47 19.15
N THR A 95 -6.33 3.66 17.86
CA THR A 95 -7.72 3.63 17.38
C THR A 95 -8.01 2.35 16.58
N ALA A 96 -9.25 1.88 16.62
CA ALA A 96 -9.64 0.66 15.93
C ALA A 96 -9.41 0.73 14.40
N ASN A 97 -9.61 1.91 13.79
CA ASN A 97 -9.56 2.13 12.34
C ASN A 97 -8.39 3.01 11.88
N LYS A 98 -7.34 3.20 12.69
CA LYS A 98 -6.15 4.04 12.40
C LYS A 98 -6.50 5.52 12.13
N ALA A 99 -7.54 6.03 12.79
CA ALA A 99 -8.03 7.40 12.55
C ALA A 99 -7.09 8.51 13.05
N LYS A 100 -6.21 8.21 14.02
CA LYS A 100 -5.31 9.21 14.63
C LYS A 100 -4.10 9.50 13.73
N LEU A 101 -3.37 8.48 13.31
CA LEU A 101 -2.18 8.62 12.47
C LEU A 101 -2.50 8.54 10.98
N GLY A 102 -3.50 7.75 10.62
CA GLY A 102 -3.87 7.43 9.26
C GLY A 102 -3.34 6.06 8.80
N ALA A 103 -4.21 5.25 8.21
CA ALA A 103 -3.82 3.96 7.64
C ALA A 103 -2.73 4.13 6.57
N ASN A 104 -2.81 5.20 5.76
CA ASN A 104 -1.82 5.53 4.75
C ASN A 104 -0.44 5.85 5.36
N ALA A 105 -0.37 6.56 6.48
CA ALA A 105 0.89 6.82 7.17
C ALA A 105 1.53 5.52 7.71
N ILE A 106 0.73 4.69 8.39
CA ILE A 106 1.19 3.41 8.97
C ILE A 106 1.62 2.45 7.87
N LEU A 107 0.79 2.27 6.84
CA LEU A 107 1.07 1.35 5.73
C LEU A 107 2.30 1.78 4.92
N GLY A 108 2.47 3.08 4.68
CA GLY A 108 3.65 3.61 3.99
C GLY A 108 4.95 3.23 4.68
N VAL A 109 5.01 3.38 6.00
CA VAL A 109 6.17 3.00 6.80
C VAL A 109 6.35 1.49 6.81
N SER A 110 5.31 0.71 7.08
CA SER A 110 5.35 -0.76 7.12
C SER A 110 5.89 -1.35 5.81
N MET A 111 5.36 -0.93 4.66
CA MET A 111 5.83 -1.39 3.35
C MET A 111 7.26 -0.95 3.04
N ALA A 112 7.65 0.27 3.42
CA ALA A 112 9.01 0.76 3.19
C ALA A 112 10.04 0.00 4.03
N VAL A 113 9.71 -0.34 5.29
CA VAL A 113 10.55 -1.18 6.16
C VAL A 113 10.73 -2.57 5.57
N ALA A 114 9.64 -3.24 5.16
CA ALA A 114 9.71 -4.57 4.56
C ALA A 114 10.63 -4.58 3.32
N ARG A 115 10.56 -3.53 2.49
CA ARG A 115 11.43 -3.39 1.31
C ARG A 115 12.89 -3.11 1.69
N ALA A 116 13.12 -2.30 2.72
CA ALA A 116 14.47 -2.05 3.22
C ALA A 116 15.10 -3.33 3.79
N ALA A 117 14.36 -4.06 4.63
CA ALA A 117 14.81 -5.32 5.19
C ALA A 117 15.08 -6.38 4.10
N ALA A 118 14.18 -6.55 3.14
CA ALA A 118 14.39 -7.47 2.01
C ALA A 118 15.70 -7.14 1.25
N ARG A 119 15.95 -5.86 0.97
CA ARG A 119 17.19 -5.40 0.32
C ARG A 119 18.42 -5.62 1.19
N ALA A 120 18.33 -5.42 2.50
CA ALA A 120 19.45 -5.66 3.42
C ALA A 120 19.83 -7.14 3.48
N TYR A 121 18.87 -8.04 3.28
CA TYR A 121 19.12 -9.49 3.12
C TYR A 121 19.41 -9.90 1.67
N GLU A 122 19.54 -8.95 0.74
CA GLU A 122 19.76 -9.22 -0.70
C GLU A 122 18.70 -10.14 -1.31
N MET A 123 17.46 -10.05 -0.79
CA MET A 123 16.34 -10.87 -1.22
C MET A 123 15.32 -10.03 -2.01
N PRO A 124 14.70 -10.59 -3.07
CA PRO A 124 13.52 -9.98 -3.65
C PRO A 124 12.37 -10.02 -2.64
N LEU A 125 11.53 -8.97 -2.64
CA LEU A 125 10.47 -8.78 -1.64
C LEU A 125 9.51 -9.98 -1.53
N TYR A 126 9.15 -10.61 -2.66
CA TYR A 126 8.26 -11.77 -2.64
C TYR A 126 8.84 -12.94 -1.84
N ARG A 127 10.16 -13.15 -1.91
CA ARG A 127 10.86 -14.20 -1.16
C ARG A 127 10.99 -13.83 0.32
N TYR A 128 11.27 -12.58 0.61
CA TYR A 128 11.35 -12.08 1.98
C TYR A 128 10.02 -12.26 2.72
N LEU A 129 8.91 -11.93 2.08
CA LEU A 129 7.57 -12.06 2.67
C LEU A 129 7.03 -13.50 2.66
N GLY A 130 7.27 -14.25 1.58
CA GLY A 130 6.67 -15.57 1.37
C GLY A 130 7.57 -16.75 1.78
N GLY A 131 8.82 -16.49 2.16
CA GLY A 131 9.78 -17.52 2.57
C GLY A 131 10.24 -18.41 1.41
N ILE A 132 10.81 -19.56 1.75
CA ILE A 132 11.43 -20.51 0.79
C ILE A 132 10.43 -21.13 -0.21
N ASN A 133 9.14 -21.14 0.13
CA ASN A 133 8.08 -21.71 -0.71
C ASN A 133 7.43 -20.70 -1.65
N ALA A 134 7.82 -19.42 -1.62
CA ALA A 134 7.31 -18.37 -2.51
C ALA A 134 7.86 -18.50 -3.93
N ARG A 135 7.42 -19.51 -4.67
CA ARG A 135 7.89 -19.85 -6.03
C ARG A 135 6.76 -20.05 -7.05
N ASN A 136 5.52 -20.07 -6.60
CA ASN A 136 4.36 -20.24 -7.47
C ASN A 136 3.74 -18.88 -7.78
N LEU A 137 3.56 -18.56 -9.06
CA LEU A 137 2.79 -17.41 -9.48
C LEU A 137 1.30 -17.70 -9.27
N PRO A 138 0.51 -16.79 -8.70
CA PRO A 138 -0.94 -16.94 -8.62
C PRO A 138 -1.57 -16.88 -10.01
N VAL A 139 -2.75 -17.50 -10.16
CA VAL A 139 -3.58 -17.28 -11.35
C VAL A 139 -4.02 -15.81 -11.34
N PRO A 140 -3.80 -15.04 -12.42
CA PRO A 140 -4.17 -13.63 -12.44
C PRO A 140 -5.70 -13.46 -12.40
N MET A 141 -6.16 -12.48 -11.62
CA MET A 141 -7.54 -11.99 -11.66
C MET A 141 -7.55 -10.72 -12.52
N MET A 142 -8.40 -10.70 -13.55
CA MET A 142 -8.46 -9.59 -14.50
C MET A 142 -9.85 -8.96 -14.47
N ASN A 143 -9.92 -7.66 -14.18
CA ASN A 143 -11.15 -6.91 -14.23
C ASN A 143 -11.46 -6.53 -15.68
N ILE A 144 -12.60 -6.98 -16.20
CA ILE A 144 -13.03 -6.79 -17.59
C ILE A 144 -14.07 -5.68 -17.70
N ILE A 145 -15.05 -5.64 -16.81
CA ILE A 145 -16.13 -4.67 -16.82
C ILE A 145 -16.22 -4.00 -15.46
N ASN A 146 -16.32 -2.68 -15.47
CA ASN A 146 -16.53 -1.87 -14.28
C ASN A 146 -17.90 -1.19 -14.32
N GLY A 147 -18.53 -1.08 -13.14
CA GLY A 147 -19.77 -0.34 -12.95
C GLY A 147 -19.84 0.28 -11.57
N GLY A 148 -21.03 0.66 -11.11
CA GLY A 148 -21.22 1.27 -9.80
C GLY A 148 -20.34 2.51 -9.57
N ALA A 149 -19.61 2.54 -8.46
CA ALA A 149 -18.69 3.63 -8.12
C ALA A 149 -17.40 3.68 -8.96
N HIS A 150 -17.10 2.62 -9.74
CA HIS A 150 -15.84 2.48 -10.48
C HIS A 150 -15.92 2.97 -11.93
N ALA A 151 -17.11 3.16 -12.48
CA ALA A 151 -17.31 3.68 -13.83
C ALA A 151 -18.58 4.51 -13.94
N ALA A 152 -18.54 5.56 -14.77
CA ALA A 152 -19.70 6.42 -15.06
C ALA A 152 -20.58 5.77 -16.13
N ASN A 153 -21.30 4.70 -15.78
CA ASN A 153 -22.26 4.00 -16.64
C ASN A 153 -23.48 3.57 -15.81
N ASN A 154 -24.40 2.83 -16.42
CA ASN A 154 -25.65 2.36 -15.81
C ASN A 154 -25.58 0.94 -15.23
N LEU A 155 -24.39 0.38 -15.04
CA LEU A 155 -24.20 -0.92 -14.42
C LEU A 155 -24.17 -0.78 -12.91
N ASP A 156 -25.02 -1.53 -12.21
CA ASP A 156 -25.07 -1.54 -10.74
C ASP A 156 -23.97 -2.38 -10.10
N ILE A 157 -23.48 -3.40 -10.84
CA ILE A 157 -22.40 -4.27 -10.37
C ILE A 157 -21.05 -3.58 -10.56
N GLN A 158 -20.27 -3.50 -9.48
CA GLN A 158 -19.05 -2.73 -9.41
C GLN A 158 -17.93 -3.28 -10.31
N GLU A 159 -17.77 -4.61 -10.35
CA GLU A 159 -16.69 -5.28 -11.10
C GLU A 159 -17.15 -6.65 -11.60
N PHE A 160 -16.70 -7.01 -12.81
CA PHE A 160 -16.72 -8.36 -13.35
C PHE A 160 -15.30 -8.78 -13.65
N MET A 161 -14.84 -9.78 -12.91
CA MET A 161 -13.49 -10.32 -13.07
C MET A 161 -13.51 -11.68 -13.74
N ILE A 162 -12.48 -11.95 -14.55
CA ILE A 162 -12.20 -13.28 -15.08
C ILE A 162 -10.95 -13.83 -14.41
N ILE A 163 -10.94 -15.16 -14.28
CA ILE A 163 -9.80 -15.93 -13.76
C ILE A 163 -9.50 -17.02 -14.78
N PRO A 164 -8.40 -16.94 -15.53
CA PRO A 164 -8.05 -17.92 -16.57
C PRO A 164 -7.56 -19.22 -15.92
N PHE A 165 -8.47 -19.92 -15.25
CA PHE A 165 -8.20 -21.17 -14.60
C PHE A 165 -7.87 -22.27 -15.61
N GLY A 166 -6.82 -23.02 -15.36
CA GLY A 166 -6.34 -24.06 -16.27
C GLY A 166 -5.30 -23.62 -17.29
N ALA A 167 -4.94 -22.32 -17.33
CA ALA A 167 -3.80 -21.87 -18.12
C ALA A 167 -2.51 -22.57 -17.67
N LYS A 168 -1.69 -23.04 -18.62
CA LYS A 168 -0.45 -23.78 -18.34
C LYS A 168 0.76 -22.88 -18.13
N SER A 169 0.61 -21.57 -18.41
CA SER A 169 1.65 -20.55 -18.21
C SER A 169 1.03 -19.18 -18.02
N ILE A 170 1.78 -18.24 -17.46
CA ILE A 170 1.37 -16.85 -17.32
C ILE A 170 1.07 -16.21 -18.69
N ALA A 171 1.86 -16.52 -19.72
CA ALA A 171 1.63 -16.03 -21.08
C ALA A 171 0.27 -16.50 -21.61
N GLN A 172 -0.09 -17.77 -21.43
CA GLN A 172 -1.39 -18.31 -21.79
C GLN A 172 -2.52 -17.66 -20.99
N ALA A 173 -2.32 -17.44 -19.69
CA ALA A 173 -3.32 -16.77 -18.85
C ALA A 173 -3.62 -15.34 -19.33
N VAL A 174 -2.58 -14.58 -19.70
CA VAL A 174 -2.72 -13.23 -20.26
C VAL A 174 -3.41 -13.28 -21.63
N GLN A 175 -3.05 -14.23 -22.50
CA GLN A 175 -3.70 -14.43 -23.78
C GLN A 175 -5.20 -14.70 -23.61
N MET A 176 -5.59 -15.65 -22.74
CA MET A 176 -6.99 -15.95 -22.44
C MET A 176 -7.76 -14.71 -21.95
N GLY A 177 -7.10 -13.89 -21.11
CA GLY A 177 -7.68 -12.62 -20.65
C GLY A 177 -7.90 -11.63 -21.79
N ALA A 178 -6.91 -11.45 -22.66
CA ALA A 178 -6.99 -10.55 -23.82
C ALA A 178 -8.03 -10.99 -24.85
N GLU A 179 -8.15 -12.29 -25.09
CA GLU A 179 -9.14 -12.85 -26.03
C GLU A 179 -10.58 -12.79 -25.48
N THR A 180 -10.74 -12.70 -24.15
CA THR A 180 -12.07 -12.55 -23.50
C THR A 180 -12.52 -11.10 -23.48
N PHE A 181 -11.59 -10.14 -23.38
CA PHE A 181 -11.83 -8.70 -23.37
C PHE A 181 -12.28 -8.20 -24.72
#